data_e486bac8ab711d3277d8866151a2a87e
#
_entry.id   e486bac8ab711d3277d8866151a2a87e
#
_cell.length_a   1.000
_cell.length_b   1.000
_cell.length_c   1.000
_cell.angle_alpha   90.00
_cell.angle_beta   90.00
_cell.angle_gamma   90.00
#
_symmetry.space_group_name_H-M   'P 1'
#
loop_
_entity.id
_entity.type
_entity.pdbx_description
1 polymer ?
#
loop_
_entity_poly.entity_id
_entity_poly.type
_entity_poly.pdbx_seq_one_letter_code
_entity_poly.pdbx_strand_id
1 'polypeptide(L)'
;MSLALIAAAMWCGATSIIIYVTPDFAIMAADSKGFFYNAGTTKQENSTVSKIYKTAGVYFALAGVIKNEARNLNISQLVHKHLEESKDLERTLTNLKVDIRNRLMQYVSYNKQNSPKLYEANKKLGRYITSVGLITMKNNKPYAHIIGFQVVEGKNLRIEIDEDFAPAAGDTQDRLFMLGRNKAIHAYLDTMKKIDADPFVFVDKLMSVQIAKTPQYVGKPVDMVKITYKETVWYRRKKSTPVMLP
;
A
#
# COMPACT_ATOMS: atom_id res chain seq x y z
N MET A 1 -26.36 -1.67 -33.12
CA MET A 1 -26.21 -1.62 -31.65
C MET A 1 -24.76 -1.30 -31.31
N SER A 2 -24.48 -0.02 -30.96
CA SER A 2 -23.15 0.38 -30.52
C SER A 2 -22.92 -0.11 -29.10
N LEU A 3 -22.02 -1.08 -28.93
CA LEU A 3 -21.47 -1.41 -27.60
C LEU A 3 -20.61 -0.21 -27.17
N ALA A 4 -21.15 0.61 -26.26
CA ALA A 4 -20.36 1.58 -25.55
C ALA A 4 -19.32 0.82 -24.71
N LEU A 5 -18.06 0.79 -25.18
CA LEU A 5 -16.93 0.35 -24.37
C LEU A 5 -16.82 1.33 -23.19
N ILE A 6 -17.36 0.94 -22.04
CA ILE A 6 -17.12 1.67 -20.80
C ILE A 6 -15.62 1.53 -20.49
N ALA A 7 -14.88 2.59 -20.77
CA ALA A 7 -13.47 2.68 -20.46
C ALA A 7 -13.29 2.66 -18.93
N ALA A 8 -12.97 1.50 -18.40
CA ALA A 8 -12.76 1.33 -16.98
C ALA A 8 -11.37 1.84 -16.60
N ALA A 9 -11.32 2.93 -15.88
CA ALA A 9 -10.09 3.41 -15.29
C ALA A 9 -9.60 2.42 -14.22
N MET A 10 -8.40 1.89 -14.39
CA MET A 10 -7.75 1.04 -13.42
C MET A 10 -6.64 1.83 -12.72
N TRP A 11 -6.72 1.88 -11.40
CA TRP A 11 -5.67 2.49 -10.61
C TRP A 11 -4.69 1.42 -10.13
N CYS A 12 -3.53 1.37 -10.77
CA CYS A 12 -2.42 0.51 -10.39
C CYS A 12 -1.32 1.37 -9.78
N GLY A 13 -1.14 1.30 -8.47
CA GLY A 13 -0.08 2.05 -7.80
C GLY A 13 1.25 1.32 -7.93
N ALA A 14 2.12 1.75 -8.85
CA ALA A 14 3.54 1.49 -8.69
C ALA A 14 4.03 2.36 -7.53
N THR A 15 3.85 1.89 -6.33
CA THR A 15 3.99 2.62 -5.06
C THR A 15 5.19 2.09 -4.31
N SER A 16 5.90 2.96 -3.60
CA SER A 16 6.84 2.60 -2.56
C SER A 16 6.36 3.16 -1.23
N ILE A 17 6.20 2.29 -0.25
CA ILE A 17 5.82 2.65 1.11
C ILE A 17 6.84 2.05 2.06
N ILE A 18 7.25 2.85 3.05
CA ILE A 18 8.10 2.44 4.15
C ILE A 18 7.33 2.63 5.44
N ILE A 19 7.34 1.60 6.29
CA ILE A 19 6.87 1.66 7.66
C ILE A 19 8.04 1.27 8.55
N TYR A 20 8.49 2.22 9.37
CA TYR A 20 9.56 2.03 10.33
C TYR A 20 8.96 2.13 11.74
N VAL A 21 9.13 1.09 12.54
CA VAL A 21 8.53 0.96 13.87
C VAL A 21 9.62 0.79 14.90
N THR A 22 9.57 1.63 15.93
CA THR A 22 10.41 1.53 17.12
C THR A 22 9.52 1.27 18.34
N PRO A 23 10.07 1.02 19.53
CA PRO A 23 9.26 0.89 20.74
C PRO A 23 8.41 2.13 21.10
N ASP A 24 8.83 3.33 20.65
CA ASP A 24 8.25 4.61 21.08
C ASP A 24 7.42 5.31 19.99
N PHE A 25 7.72 5.04 18.73
CA PHE A 25 7.03 5.68 17.59
C PHE A 25 7.05 4.80 16.34
N ALA A 26 6.18 5.13 15.41
CA ALA A 26 6.26 4.63 14.05
C ALA A 26 6.34 5.78 13.04
N ILE A 27 7.04 5.54 11.93
CA ILE A 27 7.07 6.43 10.77
C ILE A 27 6.43 5.68 9.59
N MET A 28 5.50 6.34 8.92
CA MET A 28 4.99 5.87 7.64
C MET A 28 5.35 6.89 6.57
N ALA A 29 6.02 6.43 5.51
CA ALA A 29 6.38 7.24 4.36
C ALA A 29 5.85 6.61 3.08
N ALA A 30 5.31 7.41 2.17
CA ALA A 30 4.80 6.95 0.89
C ALA A 30 5.11 7.96 -0.22
N ASP A 31 5.48 7.47 -1.40
CA ASP A 31 5.55 8.28 -2.59
C ASP A 31 4.16 8.70 -3.06
N SER A 32 4.07 9.79 -3.83
CA SER A 32 2.78 10.33 -4.28
C SER A 32 2.45 10.03 -5.75
N LYS A 33 3.29 9.30 -6.47
CA LYS A 33 3.06 9.03 -7.89
C LYS A 33 2.01 7.94 -8.06
N GLY A 34 0.88 8.29 -8.67
CA GLY A 34 -0.18 7.36 -9.04
C GLY A 34 -0.21 7.13 -10.55
N PHE A 35 -0.74 5.99 -10.96
CA PHE A 35 -0.95 5.64 -12.36
C PHE A 35 -2.38 5.23 -12.59
N PHE A 36 -2.96 5.77 -13.66
CA PHE A 36 -4.25 5.34 -14.18
C PHE A 36 -4.01 4.60 -15.49
N TYR A 37 -4.57 3.41 -15.60
CA TYR A 37 -4.71 2.74 -16.87
C TYR A 37 -6.14 2.91 -17.36
N ASN A 38 -6.28 3.62 -18.48
CA ASN A 38 -7.57 3.71 -19.13
C ASN A 38 -7.71 2.49 -20.05
N ALA A 39 -8.73 1.65 -19.86
CA ALA A 39 -8.90 0.40 -20.61
C ALA A 39 -9.08 0.61 -22.13
N GLY A 40 -9.42 1.82 -22.56
CA GLY A 40 -9.54 2.20 -23.98
C GLY A 40 -8.27 2.77 -24.59
N THR A 41 -7.27 3.13 -23.77
CA THR A 41 -5.99 3.66 -24.23
C THR A 41 -4.88 3.02 -23.46
N THR A 42 -3.81 2.58 -24.11
CA THR A 42 -2.60 2.10 -23.43
C THR A 42 -1.81 3.22 -22.75
N LYS A 43 -2.41 4.41 -22.64
CA LYS A 43 -1.78 5.58 -22.02
C LYS A 43 -1.83 5.46 -20.51
N GLN A 44 -0.66 5.50 -19.93
CA GLN A 44 -0.44 5.65 -18.51
C GLN A 44 -0.48 7.13 -18.17
N GLU A 45 -1.49 7.56 -17.40
CA GLU A 45 -1.57 8.92 -16.91
C GLU A 45 -0.93 9.00 -15.53
N ASN A 46 -0.03 9.96 -15.34
CA ASN A 46 0.59 10.23 -14.05
C ASN A 46 -0.30 11.17 -13.24
N SER A 47 -0.56 10.80 -12.02
CA SER A 47 -1.22 11.68 -11.04
C SER A 47 -0.38 11.78 -9.79
N THR A 48 -0.65 12.81 -9.01
CA THR A 48 -0.04 12.96 -7.69
C THR A 48 -1.13 12.81 -6.63
N VAL A 49 -1.04 11.76 -5.83
CA VAL A 49 -2.06 11.40 -4.83
C VAL A 49 -1.43 11.15 -3.47
N SER A 50 -2.15 11.49 -2.40
CA SER A 50 -1.76 11.03 -1.07
C SER A 50 -2.08 9.54 -0.96
N LYS A 51 -1.15 8.78 -0.38
CA LYS A 51 -1.26 7.33 -0.19
C LYS A 51 -1.29 6.93 1.27
N ILE A 52 -1.18 7.90 2.18
CA ILE A 52 -1.33 7.70 3.62
C ILE A 52 -2.69 8.23 4.03
N TYR A 53 -3.49 7.36 4.58
CA TYR A 53 -4.86 7.62 5.03
C TYR A 53 -4.95 7.49 6.54
N LYS A 54 -6.01 8.09 7.14
CA LYS A 54 -6.32 7.94 8.56
C LYS A 54 -7.83 7.71 8.72
N THR A 55 -8.20 6.68 9.48
CA THR A 55 -9.59 6.35 9.81
C THR A 55 -9.65 5.73 11.18
N ALA A 56 -10.57 6.19 12.03
CA ALA A 56 -10.79 5.67 13.38
C ALA A 56 -9.49 5.55 14.23
N GLY A 57 -8.56 6.49 14.07
CA GLY A 57 -7.27 6.48 14.79
C GLY A 57 -6.20 5.58 14.16
N VAL A 58 -6.51 4.80 13.13
CA VAL A 58 -5.58 3.95 12.40
C VAL A 58 -5.04 4.69 11.18
N TYR A 59 -3.72 4.69 11.01
CA TYR A 59 -3.06 5.13 9.78
C TYR A 59 -2.86 3.94 8.87
N PHE A 60 -3.14 4.09 7.58
CA PHE A 60 -2.89 3.02 6.63
C PHE A 60 -2.39 3.53 5.28
N ALA A 61 -1.69 2.66 4.58
CA ALA A 61 -1.22 2.90 3.23
C ALA A 61 -1.37 1.64 2.37
N LEU A 62 -1.54 1.84 1.06
CA LEU A 62 -1.87 0.79 0.11
C LEU A 62 -0.88 0.78 -1.05
N ALA A 63 -0.40 -0.40 -1.42
CA ALA A 63 0.44 -0.61 -2.60
C ALA A 63 -0.14 -1.70 -3.52
N GLY A 64 0.13 -1.60 -4.82
CA GLY A 64 -0.36 -2.55 -5.82
C GLY A 64 -1.66 -2.13 -6.48
N VAL A 65 -2.53 -3.08 -6.81
CA VAL A 65 -3.86 -2.83 -7.38
C VAL A 65 -4.79 -2.34 -6.28
N ILE A 66 -5.25 -1.09 -6.37
CA ILE A 66 -6.04 -0.44 -5.32
C ILE A 66 -7.48 -0.24 -5.75
N LYS A 67 -7.70 0.13 -7.01
CA LYS A 67 -9.03 0.48 -7.50
C LYS A 67 -9.23 0.02 -8.95
N ASN A 68 -10.42 -0.52 -9.23
CA ASN A 68 -10.93 -0.78 -10.57
C ASN A 68 -12.45 -0.65 -10.55
N GLU A 69 -12.96 0.49 -11.01
CA GLU A 69 -14.40 0.82 -10.93
C GLU A 69 -15.26 -0.16 -11.73
N ALA A 70 -14.83 -0.56 -12.94
CA ALA A 70 -15.56 -1.51 -13.75
C ALA A 70 -15.70 -2.90 -13.11
N ARG A 71 -14.91 -3.19 -12.08
CA ARG A 71 -14.92 -4.45 -11.34
C ARG A 71 -15.32 -4.30 -9.90
N ASN A 72 -15.86 -3.13 -9.55
CA ASN A 72 -16.26 -2.82 -8.18
C ASN A 72 -15.15 -3.15 -7.15
N LEU A 73 -13.89 -2.95 -7.56
CA LEU A 73 -12.72 -3.09 -6.71
C LEU A 73 -12.33 -1.73 -6.18
N ASN A 74 -12.42 -1.52 -4.88
CA ASN A 74 -11.93 -0.33 -4.19
C ASN A 74 -11.41 -0.72 -2.81
N ILE A 75 -10.11 -1.05 -2.75
CA ILE A 75 -9.46 -1.52 -1.53
C ILE A 75 -9.43 -0.43 -0.46
N SER A 76 -9.20 0.83 -0.87
CA SER A 76 -9.19 1.96 0.07
C SER A 76 -10.54 2.08 0.78
N GLN A 77 -11.64 2.01 0.04
CA GLN A 77 -12.99 2.08 0.61
C GLN A 77 -13.28 0.90 1.53
N LEU A 78 -12.84 -0.31 1.19
CA LEU A 78 -12.98 -1.47 2.08
C LEU A 78 -12.25 -1.26 3.40
N VAL A 79 -10.99 -0.76 3.36
CA VAL A 79 -10.23 -0.49 4.58
C VAL A 79 -10.94 0.56 5.44
N HIS A 80 -11.37 1.68 4.85
CA HIS A 80 -12.13 2.72 5.57
C HIS A 80 -13.37 2.14 6.25
N LYS A 81 -14.21 1.42 5.47
CA LYS A 81 -15.46 0.82 5.96
C LYS A 81 -15.21 -0.08 7.17
N HIS A 82 -14.31 -1.05 7.05
CA HIS A 82 -14.03 -1.99 8.14
C HIS A 82 -13.46 -1.33 9.39
N LEU A 83 -12.62 -0.29 9.23
CA LEU A 83 -12.08 0.45 10.38
C LEU A 83 -13.14 1.31 11.07
N GLU A 84 -14.17 1.78 10.38
CA GLU A 84 -15.27 2.55 10.94
C GLU A 84 -16.31 1.67 11.62
N GLU A 85 -16.56 0.46 11.10
CA GLU A 85 -17.62 -0.45 11.58
C GLU A 85 -17.28 -1.12 12.91
N SER A 86 -16.04 -1.22 13.31
CA SER A 86 -15.64 -1.96 14.50
C SER A 86 -14.47 -1.31 15.26
N LYS A 87 -14.58 -1.29 16.59
CA LYS A 87 -13.49 -0.91 17.50
C LYS A 87 -12.55 -2.09 17.80
N ASP A 88 -12.95 -3.30 17.52
CA ASP A 88 -12.13 -4.50 17.66
C ASP A 88 -11.25 -4.67 16.43
N LEU A 89 -9.98 -4.33 16.56
CA LEU A 89 -9.03 -4.37 15.47
C LEU A 89 -8.83 -5.80 14.92
N GLU A 90 -8.79 -6.82 15.77
CA GLU A 90 -8.52 -8.19 15.32
C GLU A 90 -9.69 -8.73 14.48
N ARG A 91 -10.91 -8.48 14.93
CA ARG A 91 -12.12 -8.78 14.16
C ARG A 91 -12.16 -7.99 12.85
N THR A 92 -11.82 -6.70 12.92
CA THR A 92 -11.73 -5.82 11.74
C THR A 92 -10.77 -6.38 10.71
N LEU A 93 -9.54 -6.73 11.12
CA LEU A 93 -8.52 -7.27 10.23
C LEU A 93 -8.95 -8.63 9.63
N THR A 94 -9.59 -9.48 10.41
CA THR A 94 -10.11 -10.77 9.93
C THR A 94 -11.12 -10.57 8.80
N ASN A 95 -12.11 -9.72 9.00
CA ASN A 95 -13.15 -9.44 8.00
C ASN A 95 -12.54 -8.75 6.77
N LEU A 96 -11.68 -7.76 6.98
CA LEU A 96 -10.99 -7.02 5.92
C LEU A 96 -10.20 -7.96 5.00
N LYS A 97 -9.43 -8.90 5.58
CA LYS A 97 -8.67 -9.89 4.82
C LYS A 97 -9.57 -10.74 3.91
N VAL A 98 -10.68 -11.19 4.43
CA VAL A 98 -11.65 -12.01 3.67
C VAL A 98 -12.24 -11.20 2.52
N ASP A 99 -12.68 -9.97 2.77
CA ASP A 99 -13.31 -9.13 1.75
C ASP A 99 -12.32 -8.72 0.65
N ILE A 100 -11.12 -8.28 1.02
CA ILE A 100 -10.07 -7.95 0.03
C ILE A 100 -9.73 -9.18 -0.81
N ARG A 101 -9.49 -10.33 -0.18
CA ARG A 101 -9.18 -11.59 -0.89
C ARG A 101 -10.27 -11.93 -1.92
N ASN A 102 -11.54 -11.85 -1.52
CA ASN A 102 -12.67 -12.18 -2.37
C ASN A 102 -12.78 -11.21 -3.58
N ARG A 103 -12.62 -9.90 -3.34
CA ARG A 103 -12.62 -8.89 -4.40
C ARG A 103 -11.44 -9.05 -5.36
N LEU A 104 -10.25 -9.29 -4.83
CA LEU A 104 -9.06 -9.55 -5.64
C LEU A 104 -9.22 -10.84 -6.45
N MET A 105 -9.80 -11.89 -5.87
CA MET A 105 -10.04 -13.15 -6.59
C MET A 105 -10.97 -12.94 -7.79
N GLN A 106 -12.07 -12.19 -7.61
CA GLN A 106 -12.98 -11.83 -8.70
C GLN A 106 -12.25 -11.03 -9.79
N TYR A 107 -11.48 -10.02 -9.39
CA TYR A 107 -10.70 -9.18 -10.31
C TYR A 107 -9.67 -9.98 -11.10
N VAL A 108 -8.88 -10.81 -10.42
CA VAL A 108 -7.81 -11.62 -11.03
C VAL A 108 -8.38 -12.67 -11.99
N SER A 109 -9.43 -13.39 -11.57
CA SER A 109 -10.10 -14.41 -12.41
C SER A 109 -10.66 -13.80 -13.69
N TYR A 110 -11.33 -12.66 -13.57
CA TYR A 110 -11.85 -11.94 -14.72
C TYR A 110 -10.74 -11.52 -15.69
N ASN A 111 -9.65 -10.93 -15.16
CA ASN A 111 -8.54 -10.47 -16.01
C ASN A 111 -7.81 -11.63 -16.68
N LYS A 112 -7.66 -12.76 -16.01
CA LYS A 112 -7.06 -13.96 -16.58
C LYS A 112 -7.83 -14.43 -17.84
N GLN A 113 -9.15 -14.35 -17.79
CA GLN A 113 -10.02 -14.78 -18.89
C GLN A 113 -10.17 -13.73 -19.99
N ASN A 114 -10.34 -12.45 -19.62
CA ASN A 114 -10.80 -11.42 -20.55
C ASN A 114 -9.74 -10.36 -20.89
N SER A 115 -8.64 -10.32 -20.14
CA SER A 115 -7.56 -9.34 -20.31
C SER A 115 -6.20 -9.95 -19.95
N PRO A 116 -5.74 -11.01 -20.66
CA PRO A 116 -4.52 -11.75 -20.28
C PRO A 116 -3.27 -10.86 -20.18
N LYS A 117 -3.14 -9.85 -21.05
CA LYS A 117 -2.02 -8.90 -21.00
C LYS A 117 -1.99 -8.12 -19.68
N LEU A 118 -3.16 -7.69 -19.20
CA LEU A 118 -3.30 -6.98 -17.93
C LEU A 118 -3.03 -7.91 -16.75
N TYR A 119 -3.52 -9.14 -16.82
CA TYR A 119 -3.23 -10.17 -15.82
C TYR A 119 -1.73 -10.39 -15.65
N GLU A 120 -0.99 -10.59 -16.76
CA GLU A 120 0.46 -10.76 -16.72
C GLU A 120 1.21 -9.49 -16.26
N ALA A 121 0.70 -8.31 -16.61
CA ALA A 121 1.26 -7.05 -16.11
C ALA A 121 1.11 -6.93 -14.57
N ASN A 122 -0.05 -7.31 -14.03
CA ASN A 122 -0.28 -7.29 -12.58
C ASN A 122 0.63 -8.26 -11.82
N LYS A 123 0.91 -9.44 -12.36
CA LYS A 123 1.87 -10.41 -11.77
C LYS A 123 3.30 -9.84 -11.67
N LYS A 124 3.66 -8.92 -12.57
CA LYS A 124 4.98 -8.27 -12.60
C LYS A 124 5.11 -7.07 -11.64
N LEU A 125 4.05 -6.68 -10.92
CA LEU A 125 4.10 -5.56 -9.97
C LEU A 125 4.99 -5.85 -8.75
N GLY A 126 5.14 -7.12 -8.40
CA GLY A 126 5.94 -7.59 -7.28
C GLY A 126 5.41 -8.92 -6.74
N ARG A 127 5.87 -9.31 -5.54
CA ARG A 127 5.38 -10.52 -4.87
C ARG A 127 3.87 -10.44 -4.61
N TYR A 128 3.38 -9.29 -4.18
CA TYR A 128 1.97 -9.09 -3.84
C TYR A 128 1.27 -8.25 -4.92
N ILE A 129 0.08 -8.69 -5.31
CA ILE A 129 -0.79 -7.90 -6.19
C ILE A 129 -1.33 -6.66 -5.47
N THR A 130 -1.55 -6.78 -4.16
CA THR A 130 -1.98 -5.70 -3.27
C THR A 130 -1.34 -5.91 -1.90
N SER A 131 -0.96 -4.82 -1.26
CA SER A 131 -0.49 -4.82 0.13
C SER A 131 -1.16 -3.70 0.91
N VAL A 132 -1.48 -3.97 2.16
CA VAL A 132 -2.04 -3.03 3.14
C VAL A 132 -1.08 -2.94 4.30
N GLY A 133 -0.63 -1.74 4.63
CA GLY A 133 0.14 -1.48 5.85
C GLY A 133 -0.68 -0.59 6.78
N LEU A 134 -0.85 -1.00 8.02
CA LEU A 134 -1.59 -0.26 9.04
C LEU A 134 -0.68 0.08 10.22
N ILE A 135 -0.90 1.24 10.82
CA ILE A 135 -0.29 1.62 12.10
C ILE A 135 -1.39 2.08 13.04
N THR A 136 -1.39 1.53 14.24
CA THR A 136 -2.26 1.92 15.35
C THR A 136 -1.47 1.99 16.65
N MET A 137 -2.11 2.40 17.74
CA MET A 137 -1.56 2.36 19.09
C MET A 137 -2.18 1.21 19.88
N LYS A 138 -1.35 0.34 20.44
CA LYS A 138 -1.76 -0.75 21.34
C LYS A 138 -0.97 -0.59 22.65
N ASN A 139 -1.66 -0.39 23.77
CA ASN A 139 -1.02 -0.14 25.08
C ASN A 139 0.02 1.00 25.04
N ASN A 140 -0.35 2.12 24.42
CA ASN A 140 0.50 3.31 24.24
C ASN A 140 1.77 3.10 23.42
N LYS A 141 1.92 1.96 22.76
CA LYS A 141 3.03 1.65 21.86
C LYS A 141 2.53 1.56 20.41
N PRO A 142 3.34 1.96 19.43
CA PRO A 142 2.99 1.81 18.04
C PRO A 142 2.94 0.32 17.68
N TYR A 143 1.91 -0.04 16.93
CA TYR A 143 1.71 -1.38 16.41
C TYR A 143 1.44 -1.30 14.91
N ALA A 144 2.30 -1.93 14.12
CA ALA A 144 2.12 -2.05 12.69
C ALA A 144 1.63 -3.44 12.32
N HIS A 145 0.74 -3.50 11.33
CA HIS A 145 0.27 -4.74 10.74
C HIS A 145 0.35 -4.63 9.22
N ILE A 146 1.02 -5.57 8.60
CA ILE A 146 1.25 -5.64 7.16
C ILE A 146 0.52 -6.85 6.61
N ILE A 147 -0.29 -6.65 5.58
CA ILE A 147 -1.05 -7.69 4.92
C ILE A 147 -0.71 -7.68 3.43
N GLY A 148 -0.14 -8.76 2.94
CA GLY A 148 0.16 -8.97 1.53
C GLY A 148 -0.79 -9.98 0.90
N PHE A 149 -1.28 -9.68 -0.30
CA PHE A 149 -2.15 -10.56 -1.09
C PHE A 149 -1.40 -11.03 -2.34
N GLN A 150 -1.08 -12.30 -2.39
CA GLN A 150 -0.30 -12.91 -3.48
C GLN A 150 -1.19 -13.74 -4.40
N VAL A 151 -1.04 -13.56 -5.71
CA VAL A 151 -1.66 -14.45 -6.70
C VAL A 151 -0.81 -15.70 -6.82
N VAL A 152 -1.41 -16.86 -6.54
CA VAL A 152 -0.76 -18.15 -6.68
C VAL A 152 -1.46 -18.95 -7.76
N GLU A 153 -0.70 -19.33 -8.78
CA GLU A 153 -1.12 -20.23 -9.84
C GLU A 153 -0.67 -21.64 -9.55
N GLY A 154 -1.57 -22.56 -9.60
CA GLY A 154 -1.34 -23.98 -9.46
C GLY A 154 -2.45 -24.72 -10.18
N LYS A 155 -2.88 -25.86 -9.66
CA LYS A 155 -4.06 -26.57 -10.18
C LYS A 155 -5.30 -25.67 -10.21
N ASN A 156 -5.42 -24.79 -9.21
CA ASN A 156 -6.43 -23.73 -9.13
C ASN A 156 -5.76 -22.38 -8.85
N LEU A 157 -6.33 -21.32 -9.44
CA LEU A 157 -5.97 -19.92 -9.12
C LEU A 157 -6.46 -19.59 -7.70
N ARG A 158 -5.60 -19.00 -6.88
CA ARG A 158 -5.97 -18.56 -5.54
C ARG A 158 -5.22 -17.29 -5.13
N ILE A 159 -5.77 -16.60 -4.13
CA ILE A 159 -5.10 -15.50 -3.43
C ILE A 159 -4.66 -16.03 -2.08
N GLU A 160 -3.36 -16.04 -1.84
CA GLU A 160 -2.75 -16.29 -0.54
C GLU A 160 -2.54 -14.98 0.21
N ILE A 161 -2.62 -15.05 1.54
CA ILE A 161 -2.47 -13.90 2.43
C ILE A 161 -1.23 -14.15 3.26
N ASP A 162 -0.28 -13.22 3.19
CA ASP A 162 0.87 -13.15 4.08
C ASP A 162 0.66 -12.02 5.08
N GLU A 163 1.02 -12.24 6.31
CA GLU A 163 0.93 -11.25 7.38
C GLU A 163 2.25 -11.10 8.10
N ASP A 164 2.57 -9.85 8.45
CA ASP A 164 3.69 -9.52 9.32
C ASP A 164 3.27 -8.38 10.25
N PHE A 165 3.84 -8.30 11.45
CA PHE A 165 3.48 -7.28 12.43
C PHE A 165 4.65 -6.93 13.36
N ALA A 166 4.59 -5.74 13.92
CA ALA A 166 5.55 -5.24 14.92
C ALA A 166 4.88 -4.27 15.91
N PRO A 167 5.30 -4.24 17.16
CA PRO A 167 6.23 -5.21 17.74
C PRO A 167 5.57 -6.58 17.95
N ALA A 168 6.32 -7.65 17.79
CA ALA A 168 5.95 -8.93 18.35
C ALA A 168 6.06 -8.88 19.90
N ALA A 169 5.40 -9.78 20.60
CA ALA A 169 5.46 -9.84 22.06
C ALA A 169 6.94 -9.97 22.52
N GLY A 170 7.40 -9.00 23.32
CA GLY A 170 8.79 -8.96 23.82
C GLY A 170 9.81 -8.36 22.85
N ASP A 171 9.39 -7.90 21.66
CA ASP A 171 10.29 -7.28 20.69
C ASP A 171 10.68 -5.85 21.15
N THR A 172 11.99 -5.64 21.27
CA THR A 172 12.59 -4.33 21.61
C THR A 172 13.37 -3.74 20.42
N GLN A 173 13.38 -4.44 19.29
CA GLN A 173 14.13 -4.04 18.11
C GLN A 173 13.27 -3.24 17.15
N ASP A 174 13.93 -2.31 16.48
CA ASP A 174 13.31 -1.58 15.37
C ASP A 174 12.96 -2.51 14.21
N ARG A 175 11.82 -2.27 13.58
CA ARG A 175 11.36 -3.02 12.43
C ARG A 175 11.14 -2.10 11.23
N LEU A 176 11.54 -2.61 10.06
CA LEU A 176 11.38 -1.92 8.79
C LEU A 176 10.55 -2.78 7.84
N PHE A 177 9.39 -2.27 7.45
CA PHE A 177 8.53 -2.89 6.45
C PHE A 177 8.51 -2.07 5.17
N MET A 178 8.47 -2.74 4.04
CA MET A 178 8.45 -2.12 2.73
C MET A 178 7.37 -2.74 1.86
N LEU A 179 6.43 -1.91 1.38
CA LEU A 179 5.35 -2.34 0.53
C LEU A 179 5.53 -1.79 -0.89
N GLY A 180 5.10 -2.56 -1.86
CA GLY A 180 5.18 -2.19 -3.26
C GLY A 180 6.58 -2.34 -3.84
N ARG A 181 7.03 -1.35 -4.61
CA ARG A 181 8.37 -1.38 -5.24
C ARG A 181 9.45 -0.98 -4.24
N ASN A 182 10.32 -1.91 -3.89
CA ASN A 182 11.34 -1.72 -2.86
C ASN A 182 12.70 -2.34 -3.22
N LYS A 183 12.85 -2.89 -4.41
CA LYS A 183 14.09 -3.60 -4.82
C LYS A 183 15.35 -2.73 -4.68
N ALA A 184 15.26 -1.43 -4.99
CA ALA A 184 16.40 -0.53 -4.86
C ALA A 184 16.73 -0.24 -3.40
N ILE A 185 15.73 -0.22 -2.52
CA ILE A 185 15.93 -0.06 -1.07
C ILE A 185 16.64 -1.29 -0.52
N HIS A 186 16.20 -2.51 -0.85
CA HIS A 186 16.87 -3.74 -0.41
C HIS A 186 18.34 -3.74 -0.83
N ALA A 187 18.63 -3.50 -2.12
CA ALA A 187 20.00 -3.44 -2.61
C ALA A 187 20.86 -2.37 -1.91
N TYR A 188 20.26 -1.25 -1.51
CA TYR A 188 20.94 -0.21 -0.75
C TYR A 188 21.20 -0.66 0.69
N LEU A 189 20.22 -1.25 1.37
CA LEU A 189 20.37 -1.76 2.75
C LEU A 189 21.47 -2.83 2.83
N ASP A 190 21.58 -3.71 1.83
CA ASP A 190 22.64 -4.74 1.76
C ASP A 190 24.06 -4.14 1.72
N THR A 191 24.19 -2.88 1.28
CA THR A 191 25.48 -2.17 1.22
C THR A 191 25.73 -1.26 2.42
N MET A 192 24.72 -1.03 3.27
CA MET A 192 24.85 -0.14 4.41
C MET A 192 25.68 -0.75 5.53
N LYS A 193 26.66 0.01 6.00
CA LYS A 193 27.45 -0.35 7.19
C LYS A 193 26.86 0.15 8.49
N LYS A 194 26.02 1.18 8.44
CA LYS A 194 25.43 1.83 9.62
C LYS A 194 24.10 2.51 9.24
N ILE A 195 23.11 2.39 10.09
CA ILE A 195 21.84 3.11 9.98
C ILE A 195 22.06 4.54 10.50
N ASP A 196 21.49 5.54 9.80
CA ASP A 196 21.50 6.92 10.25
C ASP A 196 20.84 7.02 11.65
N ALA A 197 21.45 7.81 12.52
CA ALA A 197 20.94 7.98 13.90
C ALA A 197 19.57 8.67 13.95
N ASP A 198 19.25 9.49 12.93
CA ASP A 198 17.93 10.10 12.78
C ASP A 198 17.04 9.22 11.89
N PRO A 199 15.98 8.63 12.45
CA PRO A 199 15.06 7.77 11.70
C PRO A 199 14.37 8.44 10.52
N PHE A 200 14.16 9.76 10.59
CA PHE A 200 13.56 10.51 9.48
C PHE A 200 14.52 10.66 8.31
N VAL A 201 15.75 11.02 8.59
CA VAL A 201 16.82 11.09 7.59
C VAL A 201 17.00 9.72 6.95
N PHE A 202 16.99 8.67 7.75
CA PHE A 202 17.07 7.30 7.26
C PHE A 202 15.92 6.94 6.30
N VAL A 203 14.67 7.14 6.72
CA VAL A 203 13.49 6.82 5.90
C VAL A 203 13.44 7.69 4.64
N ASP A 204 13.75 8.99 4.72
CA ASP A 204 13.78 9.90 3.56
C ASP A 204 14.86 9.47 2.55
N LYS A 205 16.01 9.02 3.03
CA LYS A 205 17.09 8.50 2.19
C LYS A 205 16.68 7.23 1.45
N LEU A 206 16.03 6.28 2.13
CA LEU A 206 15.51 5.07 1.50
C LEU A 206 14.50 5.39 0.40
N MET A 207 13.55 6.30 0.65
CA MET A 207 12.59 6.77 -0.35
C MET A 207 13.31 7.44 -1.52
N SER A 208 14.32 8.27 -1.27
CA SER A 208 15.11 8.94 -2.29
C SER A 208 15.88 7.96 -3.19
N VAL A 209 16.46 6.91 -2.61
CA VAL A 209 17.12 5.82 -3.36
C VAL A 209 16.12 5.12 -4.30
N GLN A 210 14.92 4.79 -3.81
CA GLN A 210 13.91 4.14 -4.65
C GLN A 210 13.44 5.05 -5.79
N ILE A 211 13.18 6.33 -5.50
CA ILE A 211 12.78 7.32 -6.51
C ILE A 211 13.85 7.49 -7.58
N ALA A 212 15.12 7.60 -7.18
CA ALA A 212 16.24 7.77 -8.12
C ALA A 212 16.41 6.57 -9.06
N LYS A 213 16.16 5.35 -8.58
CA LYS A 213 16.30 4.12 -9.37
C LYS A 213 15.09 3.78 -10.24
N THR A 214 13.91 4.23 -9.86
CA THR A 214 12.66 3.90 -10.58
C THR A 214 11.74 5.12 -10.75
N PRO A 215 12.23 6.27 -11.28
CA PRO A 215 11.46 7.51 -11.35
C PRO A 215 10.21 7.41 -12.24
N GLN A 216 10.18 6.44 -13.15
CA GLN A 216 9.01 6.16 -13.96
C GLN A 216 7.84 5.59 -13.14
N TYR A 217 8.11 4.97 -11.97
CA TYR A 217 7.09 4.31 -11.14
C TYR A 217 6.85 4.96 -9.78
N VAL A 218 7.88 5.54 -9.20
CA VAL A 218 7.88 6.11 -7.84
C VAL A 218 8.35 7.56 -7.93
N GLY A 219 7.66 8.48 -7.27
CA GLY A 219 7.96 9.90 -7.46
C GLY A 219 7.63 10.79 -6.28
N LYS A 220 8.22 11.99 -6.31
CA LYS A 220 7.92 13.07 -5.35
C LYS A 220 6.53 13.68 -5.62
N PRO A 221 5.93 14.33 -4.61
CA PRO A 221 6.43 14.45 -3.24
C PRO A 221 6.30 13.13 -2.46
N VAL A 222 7.06 13.01 -1.38
CA VAL A 222 6.93 11.93 -0.39
C VAL A 222 6.10 12.46 0.77
N ASP A 223 4.98 11.83 1.07
CA ASP A 223 4.25 12.06 2.32
C ASP A 223 4.95 11.28 3.43
N MET A 224 5.15 11.90 4.61
CA MET A 224 5.78 11.26 5.75
C MET A 224 5.14 11.73 7.05
N VAL A 225 4.77 10.77 7.89
CA VAL A 225 4.13 11.00 9.18
C VAL A 225 4.82 10.19 10.28
N LYS A 226 5.10 10.84 11.41
CA LYS A 226 5.48 10.19 12.68
C LYS A 226 4.26 10.07 13.55
N ILE A 227 4.08 8.89 14.13
CA ILE A 227 2.94 8.54 14.96
C ILE A 227 3.49 8.08 16.30
N THR A 228 3.13 8.79 17.37
CA THR A 228 3.43 8.43 18.77
C THR A 228 2.13 8.29 19.54
N TYR A 229 2.20 7.83 20.75
CA TYR A 229 1.05 7.81 21.65
C TYR A 229 0.49 9.23 21.93
N LYS A 230 1.39 10.22 22.05
CA LYS A 230 1.01 11.58 22.42
C LYS A 230 0.56 12.43 21.25
N GLU A 231 1.18 12.23 20.10
CA GLU A 231 0.99 13.13 18.95
C GLU A 231 1.25 12.46 17.63
N THR A 232 0.78 13.12 16.59
CA THR A 232 1.08 12.78 15.20
C THR A 232 1.66 14.00 14.51
N VAL A 233 2.86 13.85 13.95
CA VAL A 233 3.58 14.91 13.26
C VAL A 233 3.76 14.57 11.79
N TRP A 234 3.24 15.43 10.91
CA TRP A 234 3.48 15.35 9.48
C TRP A 234 4.74 16.14 9.13
N TYR A 235 5.75 15.47 8.63
CA TYR A 235 6.98 16.12 8.13
C TYR A 235 6.79 16.68 6.74
N ARG A 236 6.07 15.94 5.91
CA ARG A 236 5.63 16.35 4.58
C ARG A 236 4.23 15.82 4.39
N ARG A 237 3.34 16.68 4.00
CA ARG A 237 1.98 16.32 3.61
C ARG A 237 1.64 17.07 2.36
N LYS A 238 1.30 16.37 1.32
CA LYS A 238 0.66 17.02 0.17
C LYS A 238 -0.65 17.62 0.66
N LYS A 239 -0.87 18.91 0.34
CA LYS A 239 -2.23 19.47 0.42
C LYS A 239 -3.08 18.67 -0.56
N SER A 240 -3.83 17.71 -0.07
CA SER A 240 -4.80 16.99 -0.88
C SER A 240 -5.84 18.00 -1.32
N THR A 241 -5.99 18.21 -2.61
CA THR A 241 -7.30 18.60 -3.13
C THR A 241 -8.24 17.49 -2.69
N PRO A 242 -9.34 17.78 -1.97
CA PRO A 242 -10.29 16.74 -1.61
C PRO A 242 -10.72 16.10 -2.94
N VAL A 243 -10.38 14.83 -3.12
CA VAL A 243 -11.09 14.05 -4.13
C VAL A 243 -12.47 13.92 -3.53
N MET A 244 -13.42 14.74 -4.02
CA MET A 244 -14.82 14.49 -3.76
C MET A 244 -15.06 13.06 -4.27
N LEU A 245 -15.26 12.16 -3.32
CA LEU A 245 -15.79 10.84 -3.62
C LEU A 245 -17.26 11.08 -3.98
N PRO A 246 -17.70 10.71 -5.18
CA PRO A 246 -19.10 10.68 -5.51
C PRO A 246 -19.85 9.64 -4.68
#